data_44e93fce085e296ac37e3efbda46ca4e
#
_entry.id   44e93fce085e296ac37e3efbda46ca4e
#
_cell.length_a   1.000
_cell.length_b   1.000
_cell.length_c   1.000
_cell.angle_alpha   90.00
_cell.angle_beta   90.00
_cell.angle_gamma   90.00
#
_symmetry.space_group_name_H-M   'P 1'
#
loop_
_entity.id
_entity.type
_entity.pdbx_description
1 polymer ?
#
loop_
_entity_poly.entity_id
_entity_poly.type
_entity_poly.pdbx_seq_one_letter_code
_entity_poly.pdbx_strand_id
1 'polypeptide(L)'
;MTEPPATTDPSTAQLAAEIAHWRFASEALADLDIVASPAAWAGLEEYLRMRVRERLTAAVAELSLEAASCSAALAQGQDPENVRRRVLKLRRHYLQVETILDFYGDAVGSRTNPVLAAVLRGLDVIAGDSLDLILRRLGIAVPPAIVYLDKGLGAAIIRADVRLWDRTSLSPVAAIKLTRHNLSHPTALLHETGHQVAHLTGWNAELGDALAEVLAPRSRELAETWRGWASEVAGDVHAFAQTGWAPLPALANVVDGTTAEVYRMIARDPHPIPWIRVMFNAALCQSWFGAGPWDDLAAAWAHRHPPDNAPADVGPLARLSVAALDDIVQVCTRRPMAAFGGQPLHAVADPSRVSPAALDALVRRAGPSLLTSQYLARREPLAILAWLSTRPMLQPTNATAHRQALRDWLARLSPEPTVRVA
;
A
#
# COMPACT_ATOMS: atom_id res chain seq x y z
N MET A 1 69.12 -24.82 4.26
CA MET A 1 68.41 -24.03 5.25
C MET A 1 67.21 -23.42 4.56
N THR A 2 66.04 -24.04 4.78
CA THR A 2 64.76 -23.50 4.30
C THR A 2 64.34 -22.40 5.25
N GLU A 3 64.16 -21.17 4.74
CA GLU A 3 63.56 -20.07 5.49
C GLU A 3 62.23 -20.51 6.11
N PRO A 4 61.98 -20.22 7.42
CA PRO A 4 60.68 -20.49 7.98
C PRO A 4 59.60 -19.65 7.22
N PRO A 5 58.40 -20.20 7.01
CA PRO A 5 57.33 -19.48 6.37
C PRO A 5 57.08 -18.17 7.14
N ALA A 6 57.01 -17.05 6.43
CA ALA A 6 56.71 -15.74 7.00
C ALA A 6 55.44 -15.86 7.85
N THR A 7 55.55 -15.64 9.15
CA THR A 7 54.41 -15.65 10.07
C THR A 7 53.50 -14.48 9.70
N THR A 8 52.35 -14.78 9.10
CA THR A 8 51.32 -13.79 8.84
C THR A 8 50.97 -13.05 10.14
N ASP A 9 50.98 -11.74 10.14
CA ASP A 9 50.59 -10.96 11.31
C ASP A 9 49.19 -11.41 11.80
N PRO A 10 49.04 -11.68 13.11
CA PRO A 10 47.78 -12.20 13.67
C PRO A 10 46.55 -11.32 13.33
N SER A 11 46.75 -10.00 13.22
CA SER A 11 45.69 -9.06 12.85
C SER A 11 45.23 -9.26 11.40
N THR A 12 46.17 -9.49 10.48
CA THR A 12 45.90 -9.80 9.08
C THR A 12 45.19 -11.15 8.90
N ALA A 13 45.62 -12.16 9.68
CA ALA A 13 44.98 -13.47 9.68
C ALA A 13 43.53 -13.40 10.20
N GLN A 14 43.27 -12.65 11.27
CA GLN A 14 41.94 -12.39 11.79
C GLN A 14 41.06 -11.68 10.75
N LEU A 15 41.56 -10.65 10.09
CA LEU A 15 40.84 -9.92 9.05
C LEU A 15 40.49 -10.81 7.84
N ALA A 16 41.42 -11.71 7.46
CA ALA A 16 41.14 -12.70 6.40
C ALA A 16 39.99 -13.65 6.78
N ALA A 17 39.95 -14.09 8.04
CA ALA A 17 38.86 -14.94 8.54
C ALA A 17 37.53 -14.19 8.58
N GLU A 18 37.48 -12.91 8.95
CA GLU A 18 36.28 -12.08 8.91
C GLU A 18 35.78 -11.92 7.48
N ILE A 19 36.67 -11.65 6.52
CA ILE A 19 36.30 -11.53 5.09
C ILE A 19 35.72 -12.85 4.58
N ALA A 20 36.35 -14.00 4.93
CA ALA A 20 35.86 -15.31 4.52
C ALA A 20 34.45 -15.60 5.09
N HIS A 21 34.21 -15.22 6.35
CA HIS A 21 32.89 -15.32 6.99
C HIS A 21 31.83 -14.53 6.22
N TRP A 22 32.07 -13.24 5.98
CA TRP A 22 31.08 -12.39 5.31
C TRP A 22 30.87 -12.78 3.84
N ARG A 23 31.91 -13.29 3.17
CA ARG A 23 31.76 -13.85 1.84
C ARG A 23 30.84 -15.07 1.84
N PHE A 24 31.09 -16.03 2.72
CA PHE A 24 30.25 -17.22 2.86
C PHE A 24 28.81 -16.85 3.23
N ALA A 25 28.61 -15.93 4.18
CA ALA A 25 27.29 -15.44 4.55
C ALA A 25 26.56 -14.79 3.37
N SER A 26 27.26 -13.99 2.55
CA SER A 26 26.68 -13.36 1.35
C SER A 26 26.30 -14.39 0.28
N GLU A 27 27.14 -15.40 0.06
CA GLU A 27 26.86 -16.50 -0.88
C GLU A 27 25.61 -17.31 -0.44
N ALA A 28 25.43 -17.50 0.88
CA ALA A 28 24.27 -18.21 1.42
C ALA A 28 22.93 -17.49 1.15
N LEU A 29 22.93 -16.17 1.02
CA LEU A 29 21.72 -15.38 0.68
C LEU A 29 21.28 -15.56 -0.78
N ALA A 30 22.09 -16.18 -1.65
CA ALA A 30 21.77 -16.38 -3.05
C ALA A 30 20.66 -17.42 -3.29
N ASP A 31 20.44 -18.31 -2.32
CA ASP A 31 19.35 -19.29 -2.40
C ASP A 31 18.02 -18.67 -1.96
N LEU A 32 17.30 -18.09 -2.92
CA LEU A 32 16.01 -17.46 -2.66
C LEU A 32 14.89 -18.44 -2.26
N ASP A 33 15.09 -19.74 -2.40
CA ASP A 33 14.12 -20.75 -1.94
C ASP A 33 14.22 -21.00 -0.43
N ILE A 34 15.30 -20.52 0.22
CA ILE A 34 15.40 -20.39 1.67
C ILE A 34 14.61 -19.16 2.17
N VAL A 35 14.55 -18.09 1.38
CA VAL A 35 13.84 -16.84 1.72
C VAL A 35 12.32 -17.08 1.74
N ALA A 36 11.80 -17.78 0.74
CA ALA A 36 10.40 -18.22 0.71
C ALA A 36 10.29 -19.58 0.01
N SER A 37 9.36 -20.43 0.46
CA SER A 37 9.21 -21.77 -0.13
C SER A 37 8.87 -21.72 -1.61
N PRO A 38 9.27 -22.74 -2.41
CA PRO A 38 8.87 -22.86 -3.82
C PRO A 38 7.35 -22.75 -4.03
N ALA A 39 6.55 -23.29 -3.11
CA ALA A 39 5.10 -23.18 -3.16
C ALA A 39 4.61 -21.73 -2.98
N ALA A 40 5.27 -20.94 -2.11
CA ALA A 40 4.96 -19.53 -1.92
C ALA A 40 5.33 -18.71 -3.16
N TRP A 41 6.49 -18.96 -3.76
CA TRP A 41 6.90 -18.36 -5.04
C TRP A 41 5.93 -18.70 -6.20
N ALA A 42 5.46 -19.94 -6.27
CA ALA A 42 4.45 -20.37 -7.25
C ALA A 42 3.08 -19.71 -7.00
N GLY A 43 2.84 -19.20 -5.79
CA GLY A 43 1.64 -18.43 -5.44
C GLY A 43 1.56 -17.02 -6.05
N LEU A 44 2.63 -16.53 -6.67
CA LEU A 44 2.67 -15.25 -7.39
C LEU A 44 2.36 -15.43 -8.88
N GLU A 45 1.82 -14.38 -9.50
CA GLU A 45 1.84 -14.24 -10.95
C GLU A 45 3.30 -14.28 -11.47
N GLU A 46 3.51 -14.88 -12.66
CA GLU A 46 4.84 -15.09 -13.24
C GLU A 46 5.66 -13.80 -13.32
N TYR A 47 5.06 -12.71 -13.81
CA TYR A 47 5.76 -11.43 -13.96
C TYR A 47 6.17 -10.81 -12.62
N LEU A 48 5.36 -10.96 -11.56
CA LEU A 48 5.69 -10.50 -10.21
C LEU A 48 6.83 -11.35 -9.61
N ARG A 49 6.73 -12.66 -9.76
CA ARG A 49 7.76 -13.61 -9.32
C ARG A 49 9.11 -13.27 -9.94
N MET A 50 9.15 -13.11 -11.26
CA MET A 50 10.39 -12.75 -11.98
C MET A 50 10.94 -11.41 -11.50
N ARG A 51 10.10 -10.38 -11.39
CA ARG A 51 10.52 -9.04 -11.00
C ARG A 51 11.11 -8.99 -9.60
N VAL A 52 10.47 -9.63 -8.63
CA VAL A 52 10.96 -9.69 -7.25
C VAL A 52 12.24 -10.48 -7.15
N ARG A 53 12.28 -11.71 -7.73
CA ARG A 53 13.50 -12.57 -7.71
C ARG A 53 14.68 -11.88 -8.38
N GLU A 54 14.49 -11.28 -9.54
CA GLU A 54 15.54 -10.53 -10.25
C GLU A 54 16.16 -9.46 -9.36
N ARG A 55 15.33 -8.69 -8.66
CA ARG A 55 15.80 -7.63 -7.77
C ARG A 55 16.55 -8.16 -6.55
N LEU A 56 16.04 -9.20 -5.91
CA LEU A 56 16.70 -9.82 -4.76
C LEU A 56 18.04 -10.44 -5.19
N THR A 57 18.10 -11.13 -6.32
CA THR A 57 19.33 -11.67 -6.89
C THR A 57 20.35 -10.57 -7.16
N ALA A 58 19.93 -9.44 -7.72
CA ALA A 58 20.83 -8.31 -7.98
C ALA A 58 21.41 -7.73 -6.68
N ALA A 59 20.60 -7.56 -5.63
CA ALA A 59 21.08 -7.06 -4.34
C ALA A 59 22.12 -8.00 -3.69
N VAL A 60 21.89 -9.31 -3.76
CA VAL A 60 22.84 -10.32 -3.27
C VAL A 60 24.12 -10.35 -4.12
N ALA A 61 24.00 -10.19 -5.45
CA ALA A 61 25.17 -10.14 -6.33
C ALA A 61 26.06 -8.91 -6.02
N GLU A 62 25.49 -7.74 -5.79
CA GLU A 62 26.23 -6.54 -5.37
C GLU A 62 26.99 -6.78 -4.06
N LEU A 63 26.35 -7.41 -3.08
CA LEU A 63 26.96 -7.78 -1.80
C LEU A 63 28.12 -8.76 -1.99
N SER A 64 27.96 -9.78 -2.82
CA SER A 64 29.00 -10.75 -3.15
C SER A 64 30.22 -10.11 -3.84
N LEU A 65 30.00 -9.14 -4.72
CA LEU A 65 31.07 -8.36 -5.36
C LEU A 65 31.83 -7.50 -4.34
N GLU A 66 31.14 -6.87 -3.38
CA GLU A 66 31.80 -6.14 -2.29
C GLU A 66 32.68 -7.06 -1.43
N ALA A 67 32.18 -8.26 -1.08
CA ALA A 67 32.94 -9.24 -0.33
C ALA A 67 34.20 -9.72 -1.08
N ALA A 68 34.06 -10.03 -2.38
CA ALA A 68 35.19 -10.40 -3.25
C ALA A 68 36.23 -9.26 -3.33
N SER A 69 35.75 -8.01 -3.43
CA SER A 69 36.62 -6.83 -3.43
C SER A 69 37.41 -6.64 -2.13
N CYS A 70 36.83 -6.98 -0.97
CA CYS A 70 37.57 -7.00 0.31
C CYS A 70 38.67 -8.06 0.30
N SER A 71 38.37 -9.27 -0.19
CA SER A 71 39.36 -10.34 -0.34
C SER A 71 40.53 -9.96 -1.24
N ALA A 72 40.22 -9.36 -2.40
CA ALA A 72 41.25 -8.91 -3.35
C ALA A 72 42.13 -7.80 -2.77
N ALA A 73 41.54 -6.86 -2.04
CA ALA A 73 42.27 -5.77 -1.39
C ALA A 73 43.31 -6.28 -0.36
N LEU A 74 42.91 -7.26 0.44
CA LEU A 74 43.80 -7.89 1.43
C LEU A 74 44.93 -8.66 0.72
N ALA A 75 44.61 -9.44 -0.33
CA ALA A 75 45.57 -10.19 -1.11
C ALA A 75 46.60 -9.30 -1.86
N GLN A 76 46.19 -8.09 -2.23
CA GLN A 76 47.07 -7.08 -2.86
C GLN A 76 47.93 -6.32 -1.85
N GLY A 77 47.88 -6.64 -0.56
CA GLY A 77 48.66 -6.01 0.50
C GLY A 77 48.23 -4.56 0.79
N GLN A 78 46.97 -4.20 0.56
CA GLN A 78 46.44 -2.90 0.98
C GLN A 78 46.49 -2.77 2.49
N ASP A 79 46.59 -1.53 2.99
CA ASP A 79 46.63 -1.22 4.42
C ASP A 79 45.48 -1.94 5.17
N PRO A 80 45.81 -2.77 6.18
CA PRO A 80 44.81 -3.57 6.91
C PRO A 80 43.68 -2.73 7.53
N GLU A 81 43.95 -1.52 7.99
CA GLU A 81 42.90 -0.66 8.56
C GLU A 81 41.94 -0.14 7.49
N ASN A 82 42.42 0.10 6.28
CA ASN A 82 41.55 0.42 5.13
C ASN A 82 40.66 -0.78 4.76
N VAL A 83 41.23 -1.97 4.70
CA VAL A 83 40.48 -3.21 4.42
C VAL A 83 39.44 -3.46 5.53
N ARG A 84 39.83 -3.28 6.80
CA ARG A 84 38.90 -3.40 7.93
C ARG A 84 37.70 -2.45 7.83
N ARG A 85 37.92 -1.19 7.47
CA ARG A 85 36.81 -0.23 7.22
C ARG A 85 35.86 -0.69 6.11
N ARG A 86 36.38 -1.33 5.06
CA ARG A 86 35.57 -1.91 3.98
C ARG A 86 34.77 -3.12 4.49
N VAL A 87 35.34 -3.98 5.33
CA VAL A 87 34.63 -5.10 5.94
C VAL A 87 33.50 -4.61 6.85
N LEU A 88 33.70 -3.57 7.63
CA LEU A 88 32.67 -2.96 8.44
C LEU A 88 31.53 -2.33 7.59
N LYS A 89 31.86 -1.81 6.40
CA LYS A 89 30.85 -1.34 5.43
C LYS A 89 30.06 -2.54 4.85
N LEU A 90 30.77 -3.58 4.41
CA LEU A 90 30.17 -4.83 3.91
C LEU A 90 29.20 -5.44 4.93
N ARG A 91 29.61 -5.55 6.20
CA ARG A 91 28.73 -6.04 7.27
C ARG A 91 27.44 -5.23 7.39
N ARG A 92 27.51 -3.90 7.31
CA ARG A 92 26.31 -3.05 7.36
C ARG A 92 25.42 -3.26 6.13
N HIS A 93 26.03 -3.39 4.97
CA HIS A 93 25.30 -3.66 3.71
C HIS A 93 24.65 -5.06 3.75
N TYR A 94 25.35 -6.07 4.27
CA TYR A 94 24.78 -7.40 4.50
C TYR A 94 23.48 -7.34 5.31
N LEU A 95 23.48 -6.69 6.47
CA LEU A 95 22.30 -6.57 7.33
C LEU A 95 21.14 -5.83 6.62
N GLN A 96 21.44 -4.89 5.75
CA GLN A 96 20.44 -4.17 4.97
C GLN A 96 19.81 -5.06 3.88
N VAL A 97 20.65 -5.84 3.17
CA VAL A 97 20.18 -6.79 2.14
C VAL A 97 19.38 -7.93 2.81
N GLU A 98 19.84 -8.45 3.93
CA GLU A 98 19.10 -9.45 4.73
C GLU A 98 17.70 -8.92 5.11
N THR A 99 17.61 -7.67 5.59
CA THR A 99 16.32 -7.03 5.88
C THR A 99 15.39 -6.98 4.65
N ILE A 100 15.94 -6.72 3.46
CA ILE A 100 15.17 -6.72 2.21
C ILE A 100 14.67 -8.13 1.88
N LEU A 101 15.54 -9.14 2.03
CA LEU A 101 15.19 -10.53 1.79
C LEU A 101 14.11 -11.02 2.76
N ASP A 102 14.23 -10.72 4.05
CA ASP A 102 13.24 -11.06 5.06
C ASP A 102 11.89 -10.42 4.77
N PHE A 103 11.88 -9.13 4.42
CA PHE A 103 10.66 -8.42 4.05
C PHE A 103 9.92 -9.07 2.88
N TYR A 104 10.63 -9.34 1.78
CA TYR A 104 10.01 -9.99 0.62
C TYR A 104 9.71 -11.47 0.88
N GLY A 105 10.52 -12.14 1.71
CA GLY A 105 10.27 -13.49 2.19
C GLY A 105 8.93 -13.60 2.92
N ASP A 106 8.66 -12.70 3.84
CA ASP A 106 7.40 -12.62 4.58
C ASP A 106 6.23 -12.29 3.63
N ALA A 107 6.41 -11.32 2.75
CA ALA A 107 5.38 -10.93 1.79
C ALA A 107 4.99 -12.09 0.85
N VAL A 108 5.97 -12.80 0.31
CA VAL A 108 5.78 -13.99 -0.54
C VAL A 108 5.27 -15.17 0.30
N GLY A 109 5.82 -15.38 1.50
CA GLY A 109 5.47 -16.45 2.43
C GLY A 109 3.99 -16.49 2.80
N SER A 110 3.32 -15.34 2.79
CA SER A 110 1.87 -15.25 3.01
C SER A 110 1.05 -16.05 1.97
N ARG A 111 1.65 -16.50 0.85
CA ARG A 111 1.04 -17.25 -0.24
C ARG A 111 1.29 -18.76 -0.18
N THR A 112 1.90 -19.28 0.90
CA THR A 112 2.15 -20.73 1.06
C THR A 112 0.84 -21.55 1.04
N ASN A 113 -0.26 -20.99 1.59
CA ASN A 113 -1.57 -21.64 1.50
C ASN A 113 -2.22 -21.34 0.13
N PRO A 114 -2.57 -22.35 -0.68
CA PRO A 114 -3.06 -22.16 -2.06
C PRO A 114 -4.39 -21.41 -2.13
N VAL A 115 -5.29 -21.59 -1.16
CA VAL A 115 -6.57 -20.87 -1.09
C VAL A 115 -6.34 -19.40 -0.83
N LEU A 116 -5.42 -19.07 0.09
CA LEU A 116 -5.06 -17.69 0.37
C LEU A 116 -4.29 -17.08 -0.79
N ALA A 117 -3.39 -17.83 -1.41
CA ALA A 117 -2.63 -17.39 -2.59
C ALA A 117 -3.58 -16.97 -3.73
N ALA A 118 -4.64 -17.73 -3.99
CA ALA A 118 -5.63 -17.38 -5.01
C ALA A 118 -6.33 -16.03 -4.73
N VAL A 119 -6.72 -15.79 -3.46
CA VAL A 119 -7.33 -14.52 -3.05
C VAL A 119 -6.33 -13.37 -3.18
N LEU A 120 -5.08 -13.57 -2.74
CA LEU A 120 -4.05 -12.53 -2.83
C LEU A 120 -3.68 -12.19 -4.28
N ARG A 121 -3.64 -13.18 -5.19
CA ARG A 121 -3.49 -12.90 -6.63
C ARG A 121 -4.64 -12.05 -7.17
N GLY A 122 -5.88 -12.34 -6.77
CA GLY A 122 -7.02 -11.50 -7.13
C GLY A 122 -6.87 -10.06 -6.62
N LEU A 123 -6.33 -9.89 -5.41
CA LEU A 123 -6.04 -8.55 -4.86
C LEU A 123 -4.87 -7.86 -5.57
N ASP A 124 -3.85 -8.59 -6.06
CA ASP A 124 -2.79 -8.04 -6.92
C ASP A 124 -3.40 -7.47 -8.22
N VAL A 125 -4.35 -8.19 -8.84
CA VAL A 125 -5.08 -7.70 -10.03
C VAL A 125 -5.85 -6.42 -9.70
N ILE A 126 -6.60 -6.39 -8.60
CA ILE A 126 -7.34 -5.20 -8.16
C ILE A 126 -6.40 -4.02 -7.91
N ALA A 127 -5.26 -4.23 -7.27
CA ALA A 127 -4.25 -3.19 -7.06
C ALA A 127 -3.71 -2.65 -8.39
N GLY A 128 -3.40 -3.54 -9.33
CA GLY A 128 -2.95 -3.19 -10.68
C GLY A 128 -4.01 -2.36 -11.43
N ASP A 129 -5.26 -2.78 -11.43
CA ASP A 129 -6.37 -2.06 -12.08
C ASP A 129 -6.62 -0.69 -11.44
N SER A 130 -6.48 -0.61 -10.11
CA SER A 130 -6.59 0.65 -9.37
C SER A 130 -5.53 1.67 -9.79
N LEU A 131 -4.29 1.22 -9.90
CA LEU A 131 -3.17 2.06 -10.37
C LEU A 131 -3.35 2.43 -11.85
N ASP A 132 -3.72 1.47 -12.68
CA ASP A 132 -3.88 1.62 -14.12
C ASP A 132 -4.93 2.67 -14.50
N LEU A 133 -6.04 2.72 -13.78
CA LEU A 133 -7.16 3.62 -14.05
C LEU A 133 -6.74 5.09 -14.20
N ILE A 134 -5.81 5.54 -13.37
CA ILE A 134 -5.33 6.93 -13.38
C ILE A 134 -3.98 7.04 -14.10
N LEU A 135 -2.99 6.22 -13.76
CA LEU A 135 -1.62 6.37 -14.26
C LEU A 135 -1.54 6.20 -15.78
N ARG A 136 -2.26 5.23 -16.35
CA ARG A 136 -2.28 5.04 -17.82
C ARG A 136 -2.86 6.23 -18.55
N ARG A 137 -3.90 6.86 -18.02
CA ARG A 137 -4.50 8.07 -18.63
C ARG A 137 -3.56 9.26 -18.62
N LEU A 138 -2.64 9.29 -17.66
CA LEU A 138 -1.62 10.32 -17.53
C LEU A 138 -0.32 9.97 -18.28
N GLY A 139 -0.26 8.82 -18.95
CA GLY A 139 0.96 8.35 -19.64
C GLY A 139 2.08 7.95 -18.69
N ILE A 140 1.77 7.70 -17.42
CA ILE A 140 2.73 7.26 -16.40
C ILE A 140 2.77 5.73 -16.37
N ALA A 141 3.99 5.17 -16.31
CA ALA A 141 4.17 3.72 -16.20
C ALA A 141 3.51 3.18 -14.91
N VAL A 142 2.72 2.12 -15.06
CA VAL A 142 2.04 1.49 -13.93
C VAL A 142 3.01 0.53 -13.25
N PRO A 143 3.38 0.77 -11.98
CA PRO A 143 4.24 -0.16 -11.27
C PRO A 143 3.47 -1.45 -10.93
N PRO A 144 4.14 -2.61 -10.94
CA PRO A 144 3.54 -3.83 -10.45
C PRO A 144 3.25 -3.70 -8.94
N ALA A 145 2.20 -4.38 -8.47
CA ALA A 145 1.82 -4.39 -7.07
C ALA A 145 1.77 -5.83 -6.53
N ILE A 146 2.24 -6.02 -5.31
CA ILE A 146 2.12 -7.27 -4.55
C ILE A 146 1.35 -7.00 -3.26
N VAL A 147 0.30 -7.78 -3.02
CA VAL A 147 -0.48 -7.72 -1.78
C VAL A 147 -0.08 -8.85 -0.85
N TYR A 148 0.16 -8.56 0.41
CA TYR A 148 0.55 -9.56 1.41
C TYR A 148 -0.17 -9.34 2.75
N LEU A 149 -0.14 -10.36 3.60
CA LEU A 149 -0.75 -10.30 4.93
C LEU A 149 0.29 -10.12 6.02
N ASP A 150 0.00 -9.18 6.93
CA ASP A 150 0.78 -8.99 8.14
C ASP A 150 -0.11 -8.54 9.30
N LYS A 151 0.49 -8.39 10.47
CA LYS A 151 -0.17 -8.01 11.73
C LYS A 151 -0.61 -6.54 11.72
N GLY A 152 -1.57 -6.23 12.59
CA GLY A 152 -2.02 -4.87 12.84
C GLY A 152 -3.50 -4.67 12.55
N LEU A 153 -3.98 -3.43 12.68
CA LEU A 153 -5.35 -3.03 12.37
C LEU A 153 -5.48 -2.41 10.97
N GLY A 154 -4.49 -1.63 10.55
CA GLY A 154 -4.50 -0.90 9.28
C GLY A 154 -3.69 -1.59 8.18
N ALA A 155 -4.00 -1.21 6.94
CA ALA A 155 -3.17 -1.47 5.77
C ALA A 155 -1.92 -0.57 5.78
N ALA A 156 -0.99 -0.81 4.89
CA ALA A 156 0.19 0.04 4.65
C ALA A 156 0.82 -0.30 3.31
N ILE A 157 1.60 0.61 2.74
CA ILE A 157 2.30 0.41 1.48
C ILE A 157 3.79 0.77 1.59
N ILE A 158 4.66 -0.09 1.05
CA ILE A 158 5.97 0.31 0.56
C ILE A 158 5.81 0.60 -0.93
N ARG A 159 5.93 1.87 -1.30
CA ARG A 159 5.72 2.31 -2.68
C ARG A 159 6.80 1.74 -3.61
N ALA A 160 6.44 1.45 -4.85
CA ALA A 160 7.41 1.16 -5.90
C ALA A 160 8.34 2.36 -6.11
N ASP A 161 9.55 2.10 -6.55
CA ASP A 161 10.59 3.08 -6.83
C ASP A 161 11.08 3.93 -5.63
N VAL A 162 10.65 3.60 -4.40
CA VAL A 162 11.29 4.16 -3.21
C VAL A 162 12.56 3.39 -2.86
N ARG A 163 13.52 4.07 -2.25
CA ARG A 163 14.76 3.44 -1.78
C ARG A 163 14.49 2.50 -0.63
N LEU A 164 14.99 1.28 -0.75
CA LEU A 164 14.94 0.28 0.30
C LEU A 164 15.99 0.54 1.40
N TRP A 165 16.08 -0.33 2.37
CA TRP A 165 16.92 -0.18 3.56
C TRP A 165 18.42 -0.08 3.26
N ASP A 166 18.89 -0.65 2.15
CA ASP A 166 20.27 -0.51 1.65
C ASP A 166 20.58 0.89 1.06
N ARG A 167 19.55 1.75 0.90
CA ARG A 167 19.61 3.10 0.35
C ARG A 167 20.09 3.19 -1.11
N THR A 168 20.34 2.07 -1.75
CA THR A 168 20.78 1.95 -3.15
C THR A 168 19.72 1.30 -4.01
N SER A 169 19.11 0.23 -3.52
CA SER A 169 18.05 -0.49 -4.21
C SER A 169 16.73 0.26 -4.20
N LEU A 170 16.01 0.19 -5.32
CA LEU A 170 14.63 0.67 -5.41
C LEU A 170 13.66 -0.51 -5.23
N SER A 171 12.54 -0.28 -4.59
CA SER A 171 11.49 -1.28 -4.49
C SER A 171 10.97 -1.65 -5.88
N PRO A 172 11.04 -2.92 -6.29
CA PRO A 172 10.65 -3.36 -7.63
C PRO A 172 9.14 -3.34 -7.86
N VAL A 173 8.37 -3.28 -6.77
CA VAL A 173 6.92 -3.38 -6.77
C VAL A 173 6.33 -2.47 -5.68
N ALA A 174 5.09 -2.07 -5.82
CA ALA A 174 4.30 -1.53 -4.72
C ALA A 174 3.89 -2.70 -3.80
N ALA A 175 4.51 -2.80 -2.62
CA ALA A 175 4.21 -3.87 -1.68
C ALA A 175 3.15 -3.40 -0.68
N ILE A 176 1.93 -3.94 -0.78
CA ILE A 176 0.76 -3.51 -0.03
C ILE A 176 0.43 -4.53 1.06
N LYS A 177 0.60 -4.11 2.29
CA LYS A 177 0.20 -4.87 3.47
C LYS A 177 -1.31 -4.77 3.67
N LEU A 178 -1.97 -5.90 3.83
CA LEU A 178 -3.31 -6.00 4.39
C LEU A 178 -3.28 -6.81 5.69
N THR A 179 -4.32 -6.69 6.49
CA THR A 179 -4.53 -7.55 7.66
C THR A 179 -5.62 -8.58 7.35
N ARG A 180 -5.72 -9.63 8.16
CA ARG A 180 -6.70 -10.71 7.92
C ARG A 180 -8.14 -10.22 7.89
N HIS A 181 -8.51 -9.24 8.73
CA HIS A 181 -9.86 -8.71 8.75
C HIS A 181 -10.19 -7.88 7.49
N ASN A 182 -9.18 -7.23 6.86
CA ASN A 182 -9.36 -6.49 5.62
C ASN A 182 -9.77 -7.40 4.45
N LEU A 183 -9.51 -8.71 4.50
CA LEU A 183 -9.94 -9.65 3.45
C LEU A 183 -11.47 -9.73 3.29
N SER A 184 -12.23 -9.34 4.31
CA SER A 184 -13.70 -9.24 4.25
C SER A 184 -14.19 -7.92 3.66
N HIS A 185 -13.31 -6.90 3.62
CA HIS A 185 -13.58 -5.54 3.19
C HIS A 185 -12.30 -4.91 2.61
N PRO A 186 -11.83 -5.38 1.45
CA PRO A 186 -10.47 -5.08 0.98
C PRO A 186 -10.33 -3.68 0.36
N THR A 187 -11.22 -2.75 0.68
CA THR A 187 -11.20 -1.37 0.16
C THR A 187 -10.02 -0.55 0.68
N ALA A 188 -9.42 -0.93 1.81
CA ALA A 188 -8.16 -0.35 2.28
C ALA A 188 -7.04 -0.50 1.23
N LEU A 189 -7.08 -1.54 0.39
CA LEU A 189 -6.17 -1.71 -0.75
C LEU A 189 -6.17 -0.50 -1.68
N LEU A 190 -7.37 0.07 -1.94
CA LEU A 190 -7.52 1.22 -2.84
C LEU A 190 -6.95 2.50 -2.21
N HIS A 191 -7.06 2.65 -0.89
CA HIS A 191 -6.41 3.73 -0.17
C HIS A 191 -4.87 3.65 -0.33
N GLU A 192 -4.29 2.46 -0.16
CA GLU A 192 -2.86 2.26 -0.32
C GLU A 192 -2.37 2.47 -1.76
N THR A 193 -3.15 2.05 -2.77
CA THR A 193 -2.83 2.39 -4.17
C THR A 193 -2.92 3.89 -4.43
N GLY A 194 -3.79 4.61 -3.71
CA GLY A 194 -3.89 6.07 -3.72
C GLY A 194 -2.58 6.74 -3.32
N HIS A 195 -1.89 6.24 -2.29
CA HIS A 195 -0.56 6.71 -1.91
C HIS A 195 0.49 6.53 -3.01
N GLN A 196 0.41 5.42 -3.77
CA GLN A 196 1.32 5.20 -4.91
C GLN A 196 1.03 6.18 -6.05
N VAL A 197 -0.24 6.38 -6.39
CA VAL A 197 -0.65 7.36 -7.42
C VAL A 197 -0.20 8.77 -7.01
N ALA A 198 -0.51 9.18 -5.79
CA ALA A 198 -0.17 10.52 -5.29
C ALA A 198 1.35 10.76 -5.24
N HIS A 199 2.14 9.71 -4.97
CA HIS A 199 3.60 9.78 -5.05
C HIS A 199 4.10 10.00 -6.48
N LEU A 200 3.60 9.23 -7.46
CA LEU A 200 4.06 9.29 -8.84
C LEU A 200 3.62 10.56 -9.58
N THR A 201 2.47 11.11 -9.20
CA THR A 201 1.90 12.32 -9.82
C THR A 201 2.28 13.62 -9.11
N GLY A 202 2.86 13.55 -7.91
CA GLY A 202 3.11 14.72 -7.07
C GLY A 202 1.85 15.30 -6.41
N TRP A 203 0.73 14.58 -6.43
CA TRP A 203 -0.58 15.06 -5.96
C TRP A 203 -0.60 15.47 -4.49
N ASN A 204 0.15 14.79 -3.61
CA ASN A 204 0.17 15.12 -2.17
C ASN A 204 0.54 16.59 -1.89
N ALA A 205 1.58 17.10 -2.53
CA ALA A 205 2.03 18.47 -2.33
C ALA A 205 1.02 19.47 -2.89
N GLU A 206 0.56 19.26 -4.12
CA GLU A 206 -0.41 20.13 -4.78
C GLU A 206 -1.76 20.16 -4.04
N LEU A 207 -2.25 18.99 -3.60
CA LEU A 207 -3.47 18.90 -2.81
C LEU A 207 -3.32 19.64 -1.47
N GLY A 208 -2.18 19.47 -0.79
CA GLY A 208 -1.92 20.15 0.47
C GLY A 208 -1.93 21.67 0.31
N ASP A 209 -1.29 22.19 -0.72
CA ASP A 209 -1.28 23.62 -1.04
C ASP A 209 -2.68 24.13 -1.38
N ALA A 210 -3.44 23.37 -2.18
CA ALA A 210 -4.81 23.73 -2.57
C ALA A 210 -5.78 23.75 -1.38
N LEU A 211 -5.66 22.77 -0.46
CA LEU A 211 -6.45 22.74 0.78
C LEU A 211 -6.10 23.93 1.69
N ALA A 212 -4.81 24.20 1.85
CA ALA A 212 -4.36 25.32 2.68
C ALA A 212 -4.86 26.68 2.13
N GLU A 213 -4.80 26.87 0.81
CA GLU A 213 -5.30 28.10 0.15
C GLU A 213 -6.78 28.34 0.45
N VAL A 214 -7.61 27.31 0.28
CA VAL A 214 -9.08 27.45 0.47
C VAL A 214 -9.45 27.60 1.93
N LEU A 215 -8.72 26.98 2.86
CA LEU A 215 -9.03 26.96 4.27
C LEU A 215 -8.42 28.15 5.06
N ALA A 216 -7.37 28.80 4.53
CA ALA A 216 -6.68 29.91 5.20
C ALA A 216 -7.60 31.09 5.60
N PRO A 217 -8.62 31.47 4.79
CA PRO A 217 -9.55 32.53 5.19
C PRO A 217 -10.41 32.16 6.41
N ARG A 218 -10.61 30.88 6.70
CA ARG A 218 -11.39 30.41 7.87
C ARG A 218 -10.52 30.34 9.13
N SER A 219 -9.32 29.75 9.01
CA SER A 219 -8.34 29.62 10.09
C SER A 219 -6.99 29.17 9.51
N ARG A 220 -5.92 29.80 9.96
CA ARG A 220 -4.55 29.38 9.61
C ARG A 220 -4.24 27.98 10.16
N GLU A 221 -4.65 27.69 11.38
CA GLU A 221 -4.47 26.37 12.01
C GLU A 221 -5.17 25.28 11.22
N LEU A 222 -6.43 25.50 10.82
CA LEU A 222 -7.19 24.58 9.96
C LEU A 222 -6.45 24.30 8.64
N ALA A 223 -5.99 25.37 7.99
CA ALA A 223 -5.27 25.27 6.72
C ALA A 223 -3.98 24.44 6.82
N GLU A 224 -3.14 24.72 7.81
CA GLU A 224 -1.89 23.98 8.04
C GLU A 224 -2.14 22.52 8.43
N THR A 225 -3.19 22.26 9.21
CA THR A 225 -3.57 20.92 9.61
C THR A 225 -4.01 20.08 8.41
N TRP A 226 -4.92 20.57 7.57
CA TRP A 226 -5.37 19.87 6.38
C TRP A 226 -4.28 19.74 5.34
N ARG A 227 -3.35 20.69 5.23
CA ARG A 227 -2.13 20.55 4.43
C ARG A 227 -1.31 19.34 4.89
N GLY A 228 -1.14 19.18 6.21
CA GLY A 228 -0.41 18.06 6.79
C GLY A 228 -1.07 16.70 6.54
N TRP A 229 -2.40 16.66 6.40
CA TRP A 229 -3.18 15.46 6.15
C TRP A 229 -3.37 15.11 4.67
N ALA A 230 -2.86 15.92 3.75
CA ALA A 230 -3.12 15.78 2.32
C ALA A 230 -2.80 14.40 1.75
N SER A 231 -1.77 13.71 2.26
CA SER A 231 -1.42 12.36 1.83
C SER A 231 -2.53 11.34 2.12
N GLU A 232 -3.09 11.38 3.33
CA GLU A 232 -4.17 10.49 3.76
C GLU A 232 -5.49 10.83 3.08
N VAL A 233 -5.75 12.14 2.94
CA VAL A 233 -6.90 12.65 2.18
C VAL A 233 -6.85 12.18 0.74
N ALA A 234 -5.68 12.22 0.09
CA ALA A 234 -5.49 11.70 -1.27
C ALA A 234 -5.81 10.20 -1.38
N GLY A 235 -5.35 9.39 -0.40
CA GLY A 235 -5.67 7.97 -0.32
C GLY A 235 -7.17 7.71 -0.19
N ASP A 236 -7.84 8.42 0.72
CA ASP A 236 -9.29 8.30 0.93
C ASP A 236 -10.09 8.70 -0.31
N VAL A 237 -9.74 9.82 -0.94
CA VAL A 237 -10.41 10.31 -2.15
C VAL A 237 -10.19 9.37 -3.33
N HIS A 238 -8.99 8.81 -3.46
CA HIS A 238 -8.69 7.81 -4.48
C HIS A 238 -9.55 6.55 -4.31
N ALA A 239 -9.63 6.01 -3.09
CA ALA A 239 -10.47 4.86 -2.78
C ALA A 239 -11.95 5.14 -3.05
N PHE A 240 -12.44 6.32 -2.64
CA PHE A 240 -13.79 6.79 -2.92
C PHE A 240 -14.07 6.88 -4.43
N ALA A 241 -13.20 7.51 -5.20
CA ALA A 241 -13.39 7.70 -6.64
C ALA A 241 -13.53 6.37 -7.41
N GLN A 242 -12.94 5.30 -6.88
CA GLN A 242 -12.91 3.99 -7.53
C GLN A 242 -13.96 2.99 -7.01
N THR A 243 -14.40 3.14 -5.76
CA THR A 243 -15.32 2.18 -5.13
C THR A 243 -16.50 2.83 -4.40
N GLY A 244 -16.71 4.13 -4.62
CA GLY A 244 -17.84 4.86 -4.06
C GLY A 244 -17.81 4.89 -2.54
N TRP A 245 -18.93 4.55 -1.90
CA TRP A 245 -19.05 4.60 -0.45
C TRP A 245 -18.49 3.36 0.28
N ALA A 246 -18.03 2.34 -0.46
CA ALA A 246 -17.54 1.10 0.13
C ALA A 246 -16.37 1.28 1.14
N PRO A 247 -15.42 2.24 0.97
CA PRO A 247 -14.36 2.48 1.94
C PRO A 247 -14.84 3.02 3.28
N LEU A 248 -15.91 3.81 3.30
CA LEU A 248 -16.39 4.50 4.51
C LEU A 248 -16.68 3.57 5.70
N PRO A 249 -17.49 2.50 5.55
CA PRO A 249 -17.74 1.59 6.68
C PRO A 249 -16.50 0.79 7.09
N ALA A 250 -15.61 0.45 6.15
CA ALA A 250 -14.37 -0.22 6.46
C ALA A 250 -13.44 0.69 7.29
N LEU A 251 -13.32 1.95 6.89
CA LEU A 251 -12.57 2.97 7.62
C LEU A 251 -13.14 3.17 9.02
N ALA A 252 -14.46 3.39 9.13
CA ALA A 252 -15.11 3.62 10.42
C ALA A 252 -14.82 2.48 11.42
N ASN A 253 -14.84 1.21 10.95
CA ASN A 253 -14.51 0.05 11.78
C ASN A 253 -13.03 0.01 12.24
N VAL A 254 -12.10 0.50 11.41
CA VAL A 254 -10.66 0.48 11.73
C VAL A 254 -10.28 1.59 12.70
N VAL A 255 -10.91 2.76 12.57
CA VAL A 255 -10.58 3.94 13.38
C VAL A 255 -11.49 4.11 14.60
N ASP A 256 -12.47 3.22 14.81
CA ASP A 256 -13.36 3.23 16.00
C ASP A 256 -12.58 2.88 17.28
N GLY A 257 -13.02 3.43 18.38
CA GLY A 257 -12.42 3.25 19.69
C GLY A 257 -13.18 4.02 20.77
N THR A 258 -12.53 4.28 21.88
CA THR A 258 -13.07 5.21 22.88
C THR A 258 -13.17 6.63 22.29
N THR A 259 -14.07 7.47 22.83
CA THR A 259 -14.21 8.88 22.38
C THR A 259 -12.87 9.61 22.44
N ALA A 260 -12.04 9.35 23.47
CA ALA A 260 -10.70 9.94 23.57
C ALA A 260 -9.74 9.51 22.45
N GLU A 261 -9.81 8.25 22.01
CA GLU A 261 -9.00 7.75 20.88
C GLU A 261 -9.49 8.31 19.56
N VAL A 262 -10.80 8.40 19.37
CA VAL A 262 -11.42 8.91 18.13
C VAL A 262 -11.15 10.40 17.91
N TYR A 263 -10.96 11.19 18.99
CA TYR A 263 -10.55 12.59 18.91
C TYR A 263 -9.05 12.82 19.12
N ARG A 264 -8.25 11.76 19.23
CA ARG A 264 -6.82 11.93 19.46
C ARG A 264 -6.13 12.55 18.25
N MET A 265 -5.45 13.67 18.50
CA MET A 265 -4.56 14.32 17.55
C MET A 265 -3.12 14.02 17.93
N ILE A 266 -2.34 13.51 16.98
CA ILE A 266 -0.91 13.26 17.17
C ILE A 266 -0.15 14.30 16.35
N ALA A 267 0.73 15.05 16.98
CA ALA A 267 1.52 16.07 16.32
C ALA A 267 2.38 15.45 15.18
N ARG A 268 2.29 16.01 13.98
CA ARG A 268 2.99 15.57 12.78
C ARG A 268 2.57 14.19 12.24
N ASP A 269 1.50 13.61 12.74
CA ASP A 269 0.90 12.43 12.14
C ASP A 269 0.17 12.85 10.84
N PRO A 270 0.43 12.19 9.71
CA PRO A 270 -0.26 12.50 8.46
C PRO A 270 -1.74 12.09 8.48
N HIS A 271 -2.17 11.29 9.47
CA HIS A 271 -3.55 10.82 9.55
C HIS A 271 -4.47 11.88 10.16
N PRO A 272 -5.59 12.20 9.49
CA PRO A 272 -6.63 13.03 10.09
C PRO A 272 -7.18 12.39 11.37
N ILE A 273 -7.60 13.24 12.29
CA ILE A 273 -8.33 12.80 13.48
C ILE A 273 -9.44 11.83 13.05
N PRO A 274 -9.54 10.62 13.63
CA PRO A 274 -10.51 9.60 13.23
C PRO A 274 -11.93 10.11 13.04
N TRP A 275 -12.40 10.96 13.96
CA TRP A 275 -13.72 11.55 13.89
C TRP A 275 -13.93 12.36 12.61
N ILE A 276 -13.00 13.25 12.31
CA ILE A 276 -13.04 14.10 11.11
C ILE A 276 -12.95 13.24 9.84
N ARG A 277 -12.10 12.22 9.85
CA ARG A 277 -11.85 11.37 8.70
C ARG A 277 -13.11 10.60 8.25
N VAL A 278 -13.90 10.09 9.21
CA VAL A 278 -15.19 9.44 8.92
C VAL A 278 -16.20 10.45 8.38
N MET A 279 -16.31 11.63 9.00
CA MET A 279 -17.20 12.69 8.51
C MET A 279 -16.84 13.18 7.11
N PHE A 280 -15.54 13.31 6.81
CA PHE A 280 -15.05 13.67 5.46
C PHE A 280 -15.44 12.63 4.42
N ASN A 281 -15.26 11.33 4.70
CA ASN A 281 -15.62 10.27 3.78
C ASN A 281 -17.15 10.20 3.56
N ALA A 282 -17.95 10.50 4.57
CA ALA A 282 -19.40 10.66 4.42
C ALA A 282 -19.77 11.87 3.54
N ALA A 283 -19.08 13.00 3.72
CA ALA A 283 -19.28 14.21 2.90
C ALA A 283 -18.92 13.99 1.42
N LEU A 284 -17.89 13.20 1.10
CA LEU A 284 -17.60 12.75 -0.26
C LEU A 284 -18.83 12.05 -0.88
N CYS A 285 -19.41 11.11 -0.15
CA CYS A 285 -20.58 10.36 -0.61
C CYS A 285 -21.80 11.27 -0.81
N GLN A 286 -22.07 12.14 0.17
CA GLN A 286 -23.17 13.09 0.12
C GLN A 286 -23.06 14.04 -1.08
N SER A 287 -21.87 14.60 -1.31
CA SER A 287 -21.60 15.55 -2.40
C SER A 287 -21.77 14.92 -3.80
N TRP A 288 -21.48 13.62 -3.94
CA TRP A 288 -21.48 12.94 -5.23
C TRP A 288 -22.74 12.12 -5.51
N PHE A 289 -23.37 11.58 -4.47
CA PHE A 289 -24.48 10.65 -4.62
C PHE A 289 -25.79 11.14 -4.00
N GLY A 290 -25.77 12.28 -3.28
CA GLY A 290 -26.89 12.77 -2.50
C GLY A 290 -27.11 11.96 -1.22
N ALA A 291 -28.36 11.89 -0.74
CA ALA A 291 -28.69 11.14 0.48
C ALA A 291 -28.55 9.62 0.28
N GLY A 292 -28.07 8.94 1.32
CA GLY A 292 -27.85 7.50 1.29
C GLY A 292 -27.39 6.89 2.61
N PRO A 293 -27.01 5.60 2.63
CA PRO A 293 -26.62 4.89 3.86
C PRO A 293 -25.46 5.51 4.64
N TRP A 294 -24.65 6.32 3.98
CA TRP A 294 -23.55 7.07 4.61
C TRP A 294 -24.03 8.15 5.57
N ASP A 295 -25.24 8.70 5.36
CA ASP A 295 -25.84 9.69 6.28
C ASP A 295 -26.20 9.04 7.61
N ASP A 296 -26.78 7.85 7.58
CA ASP A 296 -27.09 7.06 8.79
C ASP A 296 -25.79 6.67 9.51
N LEU A 297 -24.75 6.29 8.78
CA LEU A 297 -23.45 5.99 9.37
C LEU A 297 -22.83 7.22 10.03
N ALA A 298 -22.83 8.36 9.35
CA ALA A 298 -22.31 9.63 9.91
C ALA A 298 -23.10 10.07 11.14
N ALA A 299 -24.42 9.94 11.11
CA ALA A 299 -25.28 10.26 12.25
C ALA A 299 -25.01 9.33 13.44
N ALA A 300 -24.89 8.01 13.20
CA ALA A 300 -24.54 7.03 14.23
C ALA A 300 -23.15 7.28 14.81
N TRP A 301 -22.17 7.66 13.96
CA TRP A 301 -20.82 8.03 14.38
C TRP A 301 -20.80 9.24 15.28
N ALA A 302 -21.48 10.33 14.87
CA ALA A 302 -21.61 11.55 15.67
C ALA A 302 -22.40 11.32 16.98
N HIS A 303 -23.39 10.42 16.98
CA HIS A 303 -24.11 10.05 18.19
C HIS A 303 -23.25 9.24 19.18
N ARG A 304 -22.43 8.31 18.68
CA ARG A 304 -21.50 7.51 19.51
C ARG A 304 -20.37 8.36 20.07
N HIS A 305 -19.89 9.31 19.31
CA HIS A 305 -18.80 10.21 19.64
C HIS A 305 -19.25 11.68 19.50
N PRO A 306 -20.06 12.20 20.46
CA PRO A 306 -20.63 13.55 20.35
C PRO A 306 -19.51 14.60 20.28
N PRO A 307 -19.60 15.61 19.37
CA PRO A 307 -18.60 16.67 19.26
C PRO A 307 -18.37 17.47 20.54
N ASP A 308 -19.36 17.54 21.40
CA ASP A 308 -19.28 18.22 22.70
C ASP A 308 -18.37 17.48 23.70
N ASN A 309 -18.11 16.19 23.46
CA ASN A 309 -17.18 15.38 24.26
C ASN A 309 -15.73 15.41 23.71
N ALA A 310 -15.49 16.17 22.63
CA ALA A 310 -14.14 16.35 22.10
C ALA A 310 -13.26 17.12 23.11
N PRO A 311 -11.96 16.78 23.24
CA PRO A 311 -11.01 17.56 24.04
C PRO A 311 -11.03 19.04 23.65
N ALA A 312 -10.80 19.92 24.63
CA ALA A 312 -10.93 21.38 24.45
C ALA A 312 -9.99 21.95 23.37
N ASP A 313 -8.84 21.32 23.16
CA ASP A 313 -7.86 21.66 22.14
C ASP A 313 -8.23 21.13 20.73
N VAL A 314 -9.04 20.08 20.64
CA VAL A 314 -9.43 19.43 19.38
C VAL A 314 -10.82 19.85 18.90
N GLY A 315 -11.75 20.09 19.82
CA GLY A 315 -13.14 20.42 19.52
C GLY A 315 -13.34 21.59 18.53
N PRO A 316 -12.62 22.71 18.68
CA PRO A 316 -12.70 23.82 17.71
C PRO A 316 -12.28 23.41 16.31
N LEU A 317 -11.16 22.68 16.17
CA LEU A 317 -10.66 22.17 14.90
C LEU A 317 -11.67 21.21 14.24
N ALA A 318 -12.28 20.32 15.02
CA ALA A 318 -13.29 19.38 14.52
C ALA A 318 -14.52 20.12 13.97
N ARG A 319 -15.04 21.11 14.69
CA ARG A 319 -16.18 21.92 14.23
C ARG A 319 -15.85 22.73 12.97
N LEU A 320 -14.68 23.38 12.94
CA LEU A 320 -14.24 24.13 11.74
C LEU A 320 -14.03 23.22 10.54
N SER A 321 -13.48 22.02 10.76
CA SER A 321 -13.30 21.03 9.70
C SER A 321 -14.64 20.62 9.10
N VAL A 322 -15.63 20.27 9.92
CA VAL A 322 -16.96 19.87 9.43
C VAL A 322 -17.63 21.00 8.67
N ALA A 323 -17.53 22.23 9.15
CA ALA A 323 -18.09 23.42 8.48
C ALA A 323 -17.39 23.73 7.13
N ALA A 324 -16.23 23.13 6.86
CA ALA A 324 -15.45 23.31 5.64
C ALA A 324 -15.51 22.09 4.70
N LEU A 325 -16.22 21.00 5.05
CA LEU A 325 -16.19 19.76 4.28
C LEU A 325 -16.61 19.92 2.81
N ASP A 326 -17.59 20.78 2.55
CA ASP A 326 -18.02 21.05 1.17
C ASP A 326 -16.88 21.64 0.32
N ASP A 327 -16.17 22.65 0.87
CA ASP A 327 -15.03 23.26 0.18
C ASP A 327 -13.90 22.24 -0.01
N ILE A 328 -13.62 21.44 1.02
CA ILE A 328 -12.59 20.39 0.98
C ILE A 328 -12.91 19.35 -0.09
N VAL A 329 -14.15 18.86 -0.15
CA VAL A 329 -14.60 17.91 -1.17
C VAL A 329 -14.49 18.49 -2.59
N GLN A 330 -14.85 19.79 -2.76
CA GLN A 330 -14.70 20.48 -4.05
C GLN A 330 -13.21 20.53 -4.47
N VAL A 331 -12.31 20.89 -3.57
CA VAL A 331 -10.86 20.89 -3.84
C VAL A 331 -10.38 19.50 -4.23
N CYS A 332 -10.73 18.48 -3.45
CA CYS A 332 -10.25 17.12 -3.66
C CYS A 332 -10.71 16.49 -4.99
N THR A 333 -11.94 16.81 -5.43
CA THR A 333 -12.57 16.07 -6.53
C THR A 333 -12.80 16.88 -7.79
N ARG A 334 -12.98 18.21 -7.69
CA ARG A 334 -13.40 19.07 -8.80
C ARG A 334 -12.42 20.18 -9.16
N ARG A 335 -11.41 20.46 -8.33
CA ARG A 335 -10.36 21.44 -8.65
C ARG A 335 -9.40 20.81 -9.69
N PRO A 336 -9.11 21.50 -10.81
CA PRO A 336 -8.07 21.09 -11.74
C PRO A 336 -6.70 21.09 -11.04
N MET A 337 -5.89 20.04 -11.28
CA MET A 337 -4.58 19.87 -10.69
C MET A 337 -3.55 19.44 -11.73
N ALA A 338 -2.32 19.93 -11.63
CA ALA A 338 -1.22 19.55 -12.51
C ALA A 338 -0.90 18.05 -12.38
N ALA A 339 -1.08 17.48 -11.19
CA ALA A 339 -0.99 16.05 -10.90
C ALA A 339 -1.86 15.19 -11.84
N PHE A 340 -2.93 15.75 -12.38
CA PHE A 340 -3.85 15.10 -13.33
C PHE A 340 -3.83 15.74 -14.73
N GLY A 341 -2.69 16.33 -15.13
CA GLY A 341 -2.55 16.98 -16.42
C GLY A 341 -3.42 18.23 -16.57
N GLY A 342 -3.67 18.96 -15.51
CA GLY A 342 -4.53 20.16 -15.48
C GLY A 342 -6.02 19.85 -15.42
N GLN A 343 -6.41 18.60 -15.24
CA GLN A 343 -7.80 18.17 -15.08
C GLN A 343 -8.17 17.96 -13.61
N PRO A 344 -9.46 18.02 -13.24
CA PRO A 344 -9.90 17.58 -11.92
C PRO A 344 -9.88 16.05 -11.81
N LEU A 345 -9.77 15.51 -10.58
CA LEU A 345 -9.73 14.07 -10.35
C LEU A 345 -10.91 13.33 -11.01
N HIS A 346 -12.14 13.88 -10.91
CA HIS A 346 -13.33 13.23 -11.48
C HIS A 346 -13.27 13.05 -13.01
N ALA A 347 -12.47 13.83 -13.72
CA ALA A 347 -12.28 13.64 -15.16
C ALA A 347 -11.39 12.43 -15.49
N VAL A 348 -10.48 12.05 -14.58
CA VAL A 348 -9.60 10.86 -14.72
C VAL A 348 -10.15 9.64 -14.00
N ALA A 349 -10.88 9.83 -12.89
CA ALA A 349 -11.54 8.78 -12.12
C ALA A 349 -12.92 9.28 -11.66
N ASP A 350 -13.96 9.01 -12.45
CA ASP A 350 -15.31 9.51 -12.23
C ASP A 350 -16.06 8.68 -11.16
N PRO A 351 -16.34 9.25 -9.97
CA PRO A 351 -17.05 8.54 -8.90
C PRO A 351 -18.47 8.12 -9.27
N SER A 352 -19.11 8.80 -10.25
CA SER A 352 -20.48 8.48 -10.67
C SER A 352 -20.61 7.06 -11.21
N ARG A 353 -19.52 6.48 -11.74
CA ARG A 353 -19.48 5.10 -12.25
C ARG A 353 -19.66 4.04 -11.17
N VAL A 354 -19.39 4.37 -9.92
CA VAL A 354 -19.53 3.51 -8.74
C VAL A 354 -20.59 4.02 -7.75
N SER A 355 -21.46 4.91 -8.23
CA SER A 355 -22.65 5.31 -7.47
C SER A 355 -23.57 4.10 -7.23
N PRO A 356 -24.40 4.09 -6.18
CA PRO A 356 -25.36 3.01 -5.95
C PRO A 356 -26.22 2.70 -7.18
N ALA A 357 -26.71 3.74 -7.87
CA ALA A 357 -27.52 3.58 -9.07
C ALA A 357 -26.74 2.94 -10.24
N ALA A 358 -25.47 3.30 -10.43
CA ALA A 358 -24.59 2.71 -11.45
C ALA A 358 -24.27 1.23 -11.14
N LEU A 359 -23.99 0.91 -9.87
CA LEU A 359 -23.76 -0.46 -9.43
C LEU A 359 -25.02 -1.33 -9.60
N ASP A 360 -26.19 -0.83 -9.24
CA ASP A 360 -27.46 -1.54 -9.46
C ASP A 360 -27.75 -1.73 -10.95
N ALA A 361 -27.43 -0.77 -11.80
CA ALA A 361 -27.57 -0.90 -13.25
C ALA A 361 -26.61 -1.97 -13.81
N LEU A 362 -25.35 -2.02 -13.31
CA LEU A 362 -24.39 -3.08 -13.67
C LEU A 362 -24.94 -4.45 -13.33
N VAL A 363 -25.44 -4.63 -12.10
CA VAL A 363 -26.01 -5.89 -11.63
C VAL A 363 -27.18 -6.34 -12.47
N ARG A 364 -28.14 -5.43 -12.76
CA ARG A 364 -29.29 -5.74 -13.62
C ARG A 364 -28.87 -6.16 -15.03
N ARG A 365 -27.88 -5.50 -15.64
CA ARG A 365 -27.39 -5.83 -16.98
C ARG A 365 -26.65 -7.18 -17.00
N ALA A 366 -25.84 -7.44 -15.97
CA ALA A 366 -25.02 -8.64 -15.90
C ALA A 366 -25.81 -9.88 -15.44
N GLY A 367 -26.84 -9.69 -14.61
CA GLY A 367 -27.63 -10.79 -14.04
C GLY A 367 -26.74 -11.83 -13.34
N PRO A 368 -27.02 -13.13 -13.52
CA PRO A 368 -26.23 -14.20 -12.92
C PRO A 368 -24.74 -14.22 -13.34
N SER A 369 -24.41 -13.57 -14.47
CA SER A 369 -23.06 -13.57 -15.00
C SER A 369 -22.13 -12.57 -14.31
N LEU A 370 -22.62 -11.71 -13.42
CA LEU A 370 -21.82 -10.66 -12.77
C LEU A 370 -20.50 -11.20 -12.16
N LEU A 371 -20.56 -12.31 -11.45
CA LEU A 371 -19.41 -12.87 -10.74
C LEU A 371 -18.71 -14.02 -11.48
N THR A 372 -19.23 -14.43 -12.65
CA THR A 372 -18.69 -15.57 -13.40
C THR A 372 -18.13 -15.19 -14.76
N SER A 373 -18.49 -14.02 -15.29
CA SER A 373 -18.04 -13.54 -16.58
C SER A 373 -16.60 -13.03 -16.51
N GLN A 374 -15.70 -13.67 -17.22
CA GLN A 374 -14.29 -13.20 -17.38
C GLN A 374 -14.21 -11.84 -18.06
N TYR A 375 -15.14 -11.52 -18.96
CA TYR A 375 -15.22 -10.21 -19.57
C TYR A 375 -15.52 -9.11 -18.54
N LEU A 376 -16.51 -9.32 -17.67
CA LEU A 376 -16.88 -8.35 -16.63
C LEU A 376 -15.77 -8.26 -15.57
N ALA A 377 -15.14 -9.36 -15.18
CA ALA A 377 -14.03 -9.41 -14.27
C ALA A 377 -12.83 -8.54 -14.74
N ARG A 378 -12.60 -8.45 -16.06
CA ARG A 378 -11.55 -7.60 -16.64
C ARG A 378 -12.00 -6.17 -16.92
N ARG A 379 -13.28 -5.94 -17.16
CA ARG A 379 -13.80 -4.63 -17.59
C ARG A 379 -14.26 -3.76 -16.44
N GLU A 380 -14.84 -4.37 -15.41
CA GLU A 380 -15.50 -3.68 -14.29
C GLU A 380 -15.06 -4.20 -12.92
N PRO A 381 -13.76 -4.54 -12.69
CA PRO A 381 -13.34 -5.19 -11.46
C PRO A 381 -13.56 -4.30 -10.24
N LEU A 382 -13.29 -3.00 -10.33
CA LEU A 382 -13.46 -2.05 -9.23
C LEU A 382 -14.96 -1.83 -8.88
N ALA A 383 -15.83 -1.78 -9.89
CA ALA A 383 -17.28 -1.67 -9.66
C ALA A 383 -17.86 -2.94 -9.04
N ILE A 384 -17.40 -4.13 -9.46
CA ILE A 384 -17.80 -5.40 -8.86
C ILE A 384 -17.31 -5.48 -7.40
N LEU A 385 -16.05 -5.07 -7.14
CA LEU A 385 -15.51 -4.98 -5.79
C LEU A 385 -16.34 -4.05 -4.91
N ALA A 386 -16.67 -2.85 -5.41
CA ALA A 386 -17.51 -1.88 -4.71
C ALA A 386 -18.87 -2.48 -4.35
N TRP A 387 -19.52 -3.13 -5.31
CA TRP A 387 -20.80 -3.78 -5.08
C TRP A 387 -20.72 -4.89 -4.03
N LEU A 388 -19.73 -5.80 -4.14
CA LEU A 388 -19.54 -6.90 -3.18
C LEU A 388 -19.23 -6.38 -1.77
N SER A 389 -18.42 -5.33 -1.66
CA SER A 389 -18.02 -4.76 -0.37
C SER A 389 -19.16 -4.07 0.37
N THR A 390 -20.17 -3.57 -0.31
CA THR A 390 -21.32 -2.89 0.31
C THR A 390 -22.46 -3.83 0.71
N ARG A 391 -22.55 -5.02 0.10
CA ARG A 391 -23.64 -5.98 0.35
C ARG A 391 -23.79 -6.45 1.80
N PRO A 392 -22.71 -6.77 2.54
CA PRO A 392 -22.85 -7.20 3.93
C PRO A 392 -23.53 -6.17 4.84
N MET A 393 -23.41 -4.88 4.50
CA MET A 393 -24.05 -3.80 5.25
C MET A 393 -25.50 -3.57 4.84
N LEU A 394 -25.78 -3.62 3.55
CA LEU A 394 -27.12 -3.44 3.02
C LEU A 394 -28.03 -4.64 3.29
N GLN A 395 -27.44 -5.82 3.47
CA GLN A 395 -28.16 -7.09 3.72
C GLN A 395 -27.46 -7.90 4.84
N PRO A 396 -27.51 -7.43 6.10
CA PRO A 396 -26.77 -8.05 7.21
C PRO A 396 -27.10 -9.53 7.43
N THR A 397 -28.34 -9.95 7.18
CA THR A 397 -28.79 -11.36 7.29
C THR A 397 -28.03 -12.30 6.34
N ASN A 398 -27.53 -11.78 5.22
CA ASN A 398 -26.80 -12.52 4.20
C ASN A 398 -25.28 -12.22 4.20
N ALA A 399 -24.78 -11.55 5.24
CA ALA A 399 -23.39 -11.07 5.27
C ALA A 399 -22.34 -12.17 5.05
N THR A 400 -22.55 -13.37 5.60
CA THR A 400 -21.64 -14.51 5.41
C THR A 400 -21.59 -14.95 3.95
N ALA A 401 -22.74 -15.07 3.29
CA ALA A 401 -22.82 -15.45 1.87
C ALA A 401 -22.14 -14.39 0.97
N HIS A 402 -22.33 -13.11 1.28
CA HIS A 402 -21.69 -12.04 0.53
C HIS A 402 -20.16 -12.01 0.69
N ARG A 403 -19.64 -12.27 1.91
CA ARG A 403 -18.21 -12.42 2.15
C ARG A 403 -17.62 -13.62 1.43
N GLN A 404 -18.34 -14.72 1.37
CA GLN A 404 -17.90 -15.90 0.61
C GLN A 404 -17.90 -15.60 -0.89
N ALA A 405 -18.93 -14.96 -1.42
CA ALA A 405 -19.00 -14.56 -2.83
C ALA A 405 -17.84 -13.63 -3.22
N LEU A 406 -17.47 -12.66 -2.36
CA LEU A 406 -16.30 -11.81 -2.55
C LEU A 406 -15.01 -12.64 -2.63
N ARG A 407 -14.80 -13.56 -1.69
CA ARG A 407 -13.60 -14.42 -1.67
C ARG A 407 -13.51 -15.30 -2.91
N ASP A 408 -14.61 -15.92 -3.31
CA ASP A 408 -14.69 -16.80 -4.48
C ASP A 408 -14.45 -16.00 -5.77
N TRP A 409 -14.97 -14.78 -5.85
CA TRP A 409 -14.76 -13.91 -6.98
C TRP A 409 -13.31 -13.45 -7.09
N LEU A 410 -12.68 -13.01 -5.99
CA LEU A 410 -11.26 -12.65 -5.95
C LEU A 410 -10.38 -13.81 -6.41
N ALA A 411 -10.64 -15.02 -5.94
CA ALA A 411 -9.87 -16.19 -6.33
C ALA A 411 -9.98 -16.53 -7.84
N ARG A 412 -11.03 -16.06 -8.53
CA ARG A 412 -11.23 -16.25 -9.98
C ARG A 412 -10.65 -15.14 -10.83
N LEU A 413 -10.29 -13.99 -10.27
CA LEU A 413 -9.74 -12.86 -11.03
C LEU A 413 -8.42 -13.20 -11.70
N SER A 414 -7.59 -13.99 -11.01
CA SER A 414 -6.34 -14.52 -11.55
C SER A 414 -6.43 -16.04 -11.63
N PRO A 415 -6.45 -16.62 -12.84
CA PRO A 415 -6.39 -18.07 -13.00
C PRO A 415 -5.11 -18.62 -12.36
N GLU A 416 -5.16 -19.86 -11.87
CA GLU A 416 -3.97 -20.52 -11.35
C GLU A 416 -2.85 -20.49 -12.40
N PRO A 417 -1.60 -20.19 -11.96
CA PRO A 417 -0.47 -20.32 -12.86
C PRO A 417 -0.50 -21.72 -13.44
N THR A 418 -0.57 -21.82 -14.75
CA THR A 418 -0.48 -23.13 -15.43
C THR A 418 0.88 -23.70 -15.09
N VAL A 419 0.92 -24.68 -14.19
CA VAL A 419 2.12 -25.48 -13.96
C VAL A 419 2.35 -26.23 -15.27
N ARG A 420 3.23 -25.70 -16.11
CA ARG A 420 3.79 -26.51 -17.19
C ARG A 420 4.64 -27.57 -16.52
N VAL A 421 4.06 -28.75 -16.37
CA VAL A 421 4.83 -29.95 -16.04
C VAL A 421 5.84 -30.10 -17.18
N ALA A 422 7.13 -29.85 -16.84
CA ALA A 422 8.26 -30.06 -17.75
C ALA A 422 8.55 -31.55 -17.86
#